data_3978e9f74ea606ad3945db3a7d2473ef
#
_entry.id   3978e9f74ea606ad3945db3a7d2473ef
#
_cell.length_a   1.000
_cell.length_b   1.000
_cell.length_c   1.000
_cell.angle_alpha   90.00
_cell.angle_beta   90.00
_cell.angle_gamma   90.00
#
_symmetry.space_group_name_H-M   'P 1'
#
loop_
_entity.id
_entity.type
_entity.pdbx_description
1 polymer ?
#
loop_
_entity_poly.entity_id
_entity_poly.type
_entity_poly.pdbx_seq_one_letter_code
_entity_poly.pdbx_strand_id
1 'polypeptide(L)'
;NQHVLEGIATHTHLVVDYGGGVKTDTDLQTVLNCGATMVTIGSLAVKQPQLFVEWLERHGEEHFILGADARDGKISVSGWEEDSDRELIDFIQEYMARGVRQVLCTDIHREGMLTGPATSLYIEVLKACPDLYLIASGGISSIDDIRSLDAAGVPATVVGKAIYEGRVTLKQLREIC
;
A
#
# COMPACT_ATOMS: atom_id res chain seq x y z
N ASN A 1 12.10 -12.46 -7.54
CA ASN A 1 11.76 -12.50 -6.10
C ASN A 1 10.75 -13.61 -5.70
N GLN A 2 10.23 -14.40 -6.67
CA GLN A 2 9.20 -15.44 -6.42
C GLN A 2 9.67 -16.47 -5.38
N HIS A 3 10.91 -16.95 -5.47
CA HIS A 3 11.49 -17.89 -4.48
C HIS A 3 11.57 -17.33 -3.04
N VAL A 4 11.71 -15.99 -2.90
CA VAL A 4 11.70 -15.34 -1.58
C VAL A 4 10.28 -15.31 -1.03
N LEU A 5 9.30 -14.95 -1.88
CA LEU A 5 7.89 -14.97 -1.53
C LEU A 5 7.46 -16.37 -1.07
N GLU A 6 7.76 -17.40 -1.87
CA GLU A 6 7.46 -18.81 -1.54
C GLU A 6 8.13 -19.25 -0.23
N GLY A 7 9.39 -18.83 -0.01
CA GLY A 7 10.11 -19.10 1.23
C GLY A 7 9.43 -18.48 2.45
N ILE A 8 8.98 -17.21 2.36
CA ILE A 8 8.27 -16.52 3.45
C ILE A 8 6.93 -17.21 3.71
N ALA A 9 6.13 -17.43 2.67
CA ALA A 9 4.80 -18.01 2.78
C ALA A 9 4.84 -19.44 3.35
N THR A 10 5.87 -20.23 3.00
CA THR A 10 6.01 -21.63 3.46
C THR A 10 6.54 -21.75 4.89
N HIS A 11 7.42 -20.83 5.32
CA HIS A 11 8.13 -20.96 6.60
C HIS A 11 7.61 -20.02 7.69
N THR A 12 6.58 -19.22 7.40
CA THR A 12 6.00 -18.27 8.37
C THR A 12 4.47 -18.31 8.33
N HIS A 13 3.83 -17.68 9.32
CA HIS A 13 2.37 -17.45 9.35
C HIS A 13 2.02 -16.00 8.99
N LEU A 14 2.90 -15.30 8.29
CA LEU A 14 2.68 -13.92 7.89
C LEU A 14 1.63 -13.85 6.78
N VAL A 15 0.77 -12.86 6.85
CA VAL A 15 -0.05 -12.42 5.72
C VAL A 15 0.87 -11.64 4.78
N VAL A 16 1.07 -12.13 3.57
CA VAL A 16 2.06 -11.56 2.64
C VAL A 16 1.36 -10.77 1.55
N ASP A 17 1.63 -9.47 1.52
CA ASP A 17 1.32 -8.63 0.36
C ASP A 17 2.49 -8.60 -0.61
N TYR A 18 2.21 -8.80 -1.89
CA TYR A 18 3.20 -8.73 -2.97
C TYR A 18 2.94 -7.50 -3.84
N GLY A 19 3.85 -6.54 -3.83
CA GLY A 19 3.76 -5.32 -4.63
C GLY A 19 4.85 -5.21 -5.70
N GLY A 20 4.47 -4.69 -6.86
CA GLY A 20 5.36 -4.38 -7.96
C GLY A 20 5.55 -5.49 -8.99
N GLY A 21 5.56 -5.10 -10.27
CA GLY A 21 5.87 -5.99 -11.40
C GLY A 21 4.72 -6.89 -11.88
N VAL A 22 3.56 -6.91 -11.24
CA VAL A 22 2.39 -7.67 -11.68
C VAL A 22 1.65 -6.88 -12.76
N LYS A 23 1.69 -7.38 -14.01
CA LYS A 23 1.15 -6.68 -15.19
C LYS A 23 0.21 -7.52 -16.05
N THR A 24 0.21 -8.84 -15.86
CA THR A 24 -0.56 -9.81 -16.65
C THR A 24 -1.26 -10.82 -15.75
N ASP A 25 -2.27 -11.52 -16.28
CA ASP A 25 -2.90 -12.65 -15.57
C ASP A 25 -1.88 -13.71 -15.13
N THR A 26 -0.87 -13.96 -15.97
CA THR A 26 0.19 -14.93 -15.65
C THR A 26 1.03 -14.47 -14.46
N ASP A 27 1.37 -13.16 -14.38
CA ASP A 27 2.10 -12.61 -13.24
C ASP A 27 1.28 -12.75 -11.95
N LEU A 28 -0.01 -12.34 -12.01
CA LEU A 28 -0.93 -12.44 -10.89
C LEU A 28 -1.05 -13.88 -10.38
N GLN A 29 -1.34 -14.80 -11.29
CA GLN A 29 -1.46 -16.22 -10.92
C GLN A 29 -0.17 -16.79 -10.33
N THR A 30 0.98 -16.35 -10.85
CA THR A 30 2.29 -16.78 -10.34
C THR A 30 2.51 -16.34 -8.90
N VAL A 31 2.26 -15.08 -8.57
CA VAL A 31 2.49 -14.58 -7.19
C VAL A 31 1.48 -15.16 -6.20
N LEU A 32 0.22 -15.35 -6.60
CA LEU A 32 -0.78 -16.03 -5.78
C LEU A 32 -0.37 -17.49 -5.50
N ASN A 33 0.09 -18.23 -6.52
CA ASN A 33 0.57 -19.61 -6.38
C ASN A 33 1.83 -19.72 -5.50
N CYS A 34 2.67 -18.67 -5.48
CA CYS A 34 3.83 -18.58 -4.58
C CYS A 34 3.45 -18.21 -3.14
N GLY A 35 2.15 -18.01 -2.83
CA GLY A 35 1.65 -17.79 -1.48
C GLY A 35 1.43 -16.33 -1.08
N ALA A 36 1.38 -15.40 -2.04
CA ALA A 36 0.88 -14.06 -1.76
C ALA A 36 -0.58 -14.14 -1.32
N THR A 37 -0.91 -13.55 -0.19
CA THR A 37 -2.28 -13.43 0.31
C THR A 37 -2.99 -12.25 -0.32
N MET A 38 -2.23 -11.18 -0.55
CA MET A 38 -2.69 -9.95 -1.18
C MET A 38 -1.69 -9.48 -2.23
N VAL A 39 -2.17 -8.69 -3.19
CA VAL A 39 -1.35 -8.12 -4.27
C VAL A 39 -1.61 -6.63 -4.36
N THR A 40 -0.57 -5.82 -4.18
CA THR A 40 -0.67 -4.38 -4.36
C THR A 40 -0.58 -4.00 -5.84
N ILE A 41 -1.63 -3.35 -6.35
CA ILE A 41 -1.77 -2.90 -7.73
C ILE A 41 -1.77 -1.37 -7.79
N GLY A 42 -0.69 -0.79 -8.31
CA GLY A 42 -0.54 0.67 -8.50
C GLY A 42 -0.67 1.08 -9.96
N SER A 43 0.44 1.16 -10.69
CA SER A 43 0.48 1.66 -12.08
C SER A 43 -0.48 0.97 -13.05
N LEU A 44 -0.77 -0.32 -12.87
CA LEU A 44 -1.72 -1.06 -13.70
C LEU A 44 -3.14 -0.51 -13.51
N ALA A 45 -3.54 -0.15 -12.30
CA ALA A 45 -4.84 0.45 -12.04
C ALA A 45 -5.06 1.77 -12.80
N VAL A 46 -3.98 2.52 -13.08
CA VAL A 46 -4.04 3.73 -13.89
C VAL A 46 -4.00 3.42 -15.39
N LYS A 47 -3.08 2.53 -15.80
CA LYS A 47 -2.79 2.27 -17.23
C LYS A 47 -3.74 1.26 -17.87
N GLN A 48 -4.28 0.34 -17.11
CA GLN A 48 -5.17 -0.74 -17.56
C GLN A 48 -6.32 -0.97 -16.57
N PRO A 49 -7.18 0.04 -16.32
CA PRO A 49 -8.21 -0.02 -15.29
C PRO A 49 -9.20 -1.17 -15.49
N GLN A 50 -9.53 -1.51 -16.74
CA GLN A 50 -10.43 -2.61 -17.06
C GLN A 50 -9.89 -3.96 -16.61
N LEU A 51 -8.60 -4.21 -16.84
CA LEU A 51 -7.96 -5.45 -16.41
C LEU A 51 -7.96 -5.58 -14.89
N PHE A 52 -7.72 -4.48 -14.17
CA PHE A 52 -7.78 -4.52 -12.71
C PHE A 52 -9.20 -4.78 -12.18
N VAL A 53 -10.22 -4.20 -12.81
CA VAL A 53 -11.63 -4.48 -12.48
C VAL A 53 -11.97 -5.96 -12.72
N GLU A 54 -11.54 -6.54 -13.84
CA GLU A 54 -11.71 -7.97 -14.11
C GLU A 54 -11.04 -8.85 -13.06
N TRP A 55 -9.89 -8.42 -12.52
CA TRP A 55 -9.22 -9.14 -11.44
C TRP A 55 -10.01 -9.06 -10.13
N LEU A 56 -10.52 -7.87 -9.76
CA LEU A 56 -11.38 -7.71 -8.59
C LEU A 56 -12.61 -8.63 -8.66
N GLU A 57 -13.29 -8.68 -9.82
CA GLU A 57 -14.46 -9.53 -10.04
C GLU A 57 -14.14 -11.02 -10.02
N ARG A 58 -12.98 -11.42 -10.54
CA ARG A 58 -12.57 -12.83 -10.68
C ARG A 58 -12.00 -13.44 -9.41
N HIS A 59 -11.24 -12.66 -8.67
CA HIS A 59 -10.46 -13.14 -7.51
C HIS A 59 -10.99 -12.66 -6.17
N GLY A 60 -11.88 -11.66 -6.14
CA GLY A 60 -12.37 -10.99 -4.94
C GLY A 60 -11.50 -9.80 -4.53
N GLU A 61 -12.15 -8.73 -4.04
CA GLU A 61 -11.49 -7.49 -3.63
C GLU A 61 -10.56 -7.67 -2.43
N GLU A 62 -10.78 -8.66 -1.59
CA GLU A 62 -9.98 -8.96 -0.39
C GLU A 62 -8.54 -9.37 -0.70
N HIS A 63 -8.27 -9.79 -1.95
CA HIS A 63 -6.93 -10.16 -2.41
C HIS A 63 -6.13 -8.99 -2.99
N PHE A 64 -6.71 -7.79 -3.00
CA PHE A 64 -6.03 -6.65 -3.61
C PHE A 64 -5.93 -5.44 -2.69
N ILE A 65 -4.76 -4.80 -2.76
CA ILE A 65 -4.51 -3.49 -2.21
C ILE A 65 -4.31 -2.52 -3.39
N LEU A 66 -5.06 -1.43 -3.43
CA LEU A 66 -4.82 -0.38 -4.41
C LEU A 66 -3.60 0.43 -3.99
N GLY A 67 -2.56 0.43 -4.81
CA GLY A 67 -1.39 1.30 -4.64
C GLY A 67 -1.69 2.70 -5.15
N ALA A 68 -1.64 3.67 -4.26
CA ALA A 68 -1.91 5.08 -4.52
C ALA A 68 -0.68 5.93 -4.11
N ASP A 69 0.36 5.86 -4.92
CA ASP A 69 1.56 6.67 -4.73
C ASP A 69 1.28 8.10 -5.20
N ALA A 70 1.42 9.07 -4.30
CA ALA A 70 1.03 10.44 -4.56
C ALA A 70 2.21 11.42 -4.47
N ARG A 71 2.21 12.38 -5.40
CA ARG A 71 3.06 13.57 -5.38
C ARG A 71 2.17 14.78 -5.54
N ASP A 72 2.22 15.70 -4.58
CA ASP A 72 1.43 16.95 -4.58
C ASP A 72 -0.09 16.73 -4.81
N GLY A 73 -0.64 15.66 -4.20
CA GLY A 73 -2.06 15.30 -4.30
C GLY A 73 -2.45 14.56 -5.57
N LYS A 74 -1.53 14.27 -6.49
CA LYS A 74 -1.77 13.54 -7.74
C LYS A 74 -1.10 12.18 -7.74
N ILE A 75 -1.72 11.23 -8.45
CA ILE A 75 -1.20 9.87 -8.59
C ILE A 75 0.02 9.85 -9.50
N SER A 76 1.10 9.25 -9.00
CA SER A 76 2.30 8.92 -9.77
C SER A 76 2.31 7.44 -10.16
N VAL A 77 2.88 7.14 -11.32
CA VAL A 77 2.96 5.79 -11.89
C VAL A 77 4.38 5.45 -12.35
N SER A 78 4.59 4.22 -12.86
CA SER A 78 5.88 3.79 -13.43
C SER A 78 7.05 3.86 -12.45
N GLY A 79 6.83 3.57 -11.16
CA GLY A 79 7.89 3.71 -10.15
C GLY A 79 8.26 5.17 -9.89
N TRP A 80 7.24 6.05 -9.94
CA TRP A 80 7.34 7.51 -9.69
C TRP A 80 8.01 8.34 -10.79
N GLU A 81 8.22 7.73 -11.95
CA GLU A 81 8.84 8.38 -13.11
C GLU A 81 7.85 9.26 -13.90
N GLU A 82 6.55 8.96 -13.79
CA GLU A 82 5.48 9.65 -14.50
C GLU A 82 4.41 10.10 -13.50
N ASP A 83 3.98 11.35 -13.57
CA ASP A 83 2.81 11.85 -12.85
C ASP A 83 1.58 11.74 -13.75
N SER A 84 0.47 11.30 -13.19
CA SER A 84 -0.81 11.32 -13.89
C SER A 84 -1.58 12.61 -13.55
N ASP A 85 -2.57 12.97 -14.37
CA ASP A 85 -3.48 14.08 -14.06
C ASP A 85 -4.60 13.71 -13.06
N ARG A 86 -4.52 12.50 -12.45
CA ARG A 86 -5.55 11.99 -11.55
C ARG A 86 -5.30 12.46 -10.13
N GLU A 87 -6.30 13.11 -9.55
CA GLU A 87 -6.29 13.48 -8.13
C GLU A 87 -6.38 12.22 -7.25
N LEU A 88 -5.62 12.19 -6.16
CA LEU A 88 -5.50 11.04 -5.27
C LEU A 88 -6.85 10.58 -4.71
N ILE A 89 -7.66 11.51 -4.19
CA ILE A 89 -8.94 11.18 -3.56
C ILE A 89 -9.94 10.66 -4.59
N ASP A 90 -10.04 11.30 -5.75
CA ASP A 90 -10.94 10.87 -6.84
C ASP A 90 -10.56 9.46 -7.32
N PHE A 91 -9.28 9.17 -7.44
CA PHE A 91 -8.78 7.86 -7.82
C PHE A 91 -9.17 6.78 -6.79
N ILE A 92 -8.99 7.06 -5.50
CA ILE A 92 -9.38 6.13 -4.43
C ILE A 92 -10.89 5.90 -4.45
N GLN A 93 -11.70 6.96 -4.52
CA GLN A 93 -13.16 6.87 -4.53
C GLN A 93 -13.70 6.07 -5.74
N GLU A 94 -13.10 6.25 -6.91
CA GLU A 94 -13.45 5.46 -8.10
C GLU A 94 -13.28 3.96 -7.85
N TYR A 95 -12.17 3.54 -7.24
CA TYR A 95 -11.93 2.13 -6.96
C TYR A 95 -12.73 1.60 -5.76
N MET A 96 -13.02 2.43 -4.76
CA MET A 96 -13.95 2.06 -3.68
C MET A 96 -15.36 1.77 -4.24
N ALA A 97 -15.82 2.53 -5.21
CA ALA A 97 -17.09 2.26 -5.89
C ALA A 97 -17.11 0.92 -6.64
N ARG A 98 -15.94 0.36 -6.94
CA ARG A 98 -15.76 -0.95 -7.59
C ARG A 98 -15.41 -2.08 -6.58
N GLY A 99 -15.53 -1.82 -5.29
CA GLY A 99 -15.36 -2.80 -4.22
C GLY A 99 -14.05 -2.73 -3.46
N VAL A 100 -13.03 -2.03 -3.95
CA VAL A 100 -11.75 -1.90 -3.21
C VAL A 100 -11.98 -1.33 -1.81
N ARG A 101 -11.37 -1.96 -0.81
CA ARG A 101 -11.45 -1.57 0.60
C ARG A 101 -10.10 -1.23 1.22
N GLN A 102 -9.01 -1.65 0.60
CA GLN A 102 -7.65 -1.47 1.09
C GLN A 102 -6.83 -0.62 0.14
N VAL A 103 -6.20 0.43 0.66
CA VAL A 103 -5.34 1.33 -0.13
C VAL A 103 -4.01 1.53 0.58
N LEU A 104 -2.93 1.26 -0.12
CA LEU A 104 -1.58 1.66 0.28
C LEU A 104 -1.31 3.05 -0.30
N CYS A 105 -1.29 4.06 0.55
CA CYS A 105 -1.05 5.45 0.15
C CYS A 105 0.37 5.87 0.53
N THR A 106 1.20 6.18 -0.47
CA THR A 106 2.58 6.64 -0.28
C THR A 106 2.69 8.13 -0.62
N ASP A 107 3.19 8.94 0.32
CA ASP A 107 3.72 10.25 -0.01
C ASP A 107 5.15 10.10 -0.52
N ILE A 108 5.34 10.27 -1.83
CA ILE A 108 6.62 10.06 -2.51
C ILE A 108 7.71 11.01 -1.99
N HIS A 109 7.35 12.24 -1.61
CA HIS A 109 8.32 13.20 -1.05
C HIS A 109 8.91 12.76 0.29
N ARG A 110 8.21 11.88 1.02
CA ARG A 110 8.64 11.38 2.33
C ARG A 110 9.24 9.99 2.28
N GLU A 111 9.02 9.26 1.16
CA GLU A 111 9.50 7.88 1.06
C GLU A 111 11.03 7.79 1.24
N GLY A 112 11.46 6.94 2.16
CA GLY A 112 12.87 6.75 2.50
C GLY A 112 13.58 7.93 3.21
N MET A 113 12.89 9.05 3.46
CA MET A 113 13.50 10.27 4.02
C MET A 113 13.62 10.26 5.54
N LEU A 114 12.85 9.43 6.26
CA LEU A 114 12.85 9.35 7.73
C LEU A 114 12.57 10.72 8.40
N THR A 115 11.66 11.49 7.83
CA THR A 115 11.31 12.86 8.27
C THR A 115 9.92 12.95 8.90
N GLY A 116 9.31 11.80 9.19
CA GLY A 116 7.94 11.67 9.66
C GLY A 116 6.94 11.49 8.52
N PRO A 117 5.79 10.84 8.80
CA PRO A 117 4.75 10.55 7.82
C PRO A 117 3.95 11.77 7.39
N ALA A 118 3.22 11.66 6.27
CA ALA A 118 2.31 12.69 5.76
C ALA A 118 0.94 12.64 6.47
N THR A 119 0.91 12.76 7.80
CA THR A 119 -0.30 12.56 8.61
C THR A 119 -1.49 13.40 8.15
N SER A 120 -1.27 14.66 7.72
CA SER A 120 -2.34 15.52 7.22
C SER A 120 -2.99 14.96 5.95
N LEU A 121 -2.20 14.41 5.03
CA LEU A 121 -2.69 13.77 3.81
C LEU A 121 -3.57 12.55 4.15
N TYR A 122 -3.12 11.70 5.07
CA TYR A 122 -3.88 10.51 5.46
C TYR A 122 -5.19 10.84 6.17
N ILE A 123 -5.21 11.88 7.02
CA ILE A 123 -6.44 12.38 7.63
C ILE A 123 -7.42 12.93 6.56
N GLU A 124 -6.92 13.62 5.55
CA GLU A 124 -7.73 14.14 4.44
C GLU A 124 -8.35 12.98 3.64
N VAL A 125 -7.57 11.97 3.29
CA VAL A 125 -8.06 10.77 2.60
C VAL A 125 -9.12 10.06 3.43
N LEU A 126 -8.90 9.82 4.73
CA LEU A 126 -9.86 9.13 5.61
C LEU A 126 -11.15 9.93 5.82
N LYS A 127 -11.09 11.26 5.82
CA LYS A 127 -12.30 12.11 5.86
C LYS A 127 -13.13 11.97 4.58
N ALA A 128 -12.48 11.87 3.43
CA ALA A 128 -13.14 11.71 2.14
C ALA A 128 -13.62 10.27 1.89
N CYS A 129 -12.98 9.30 2.53
CA CYS A 129 -13.19 7.87 2.36
C CYS A 129 -13.28 7.16 3.74
N PRO A 130 -14.38 7.33 4.51
CA PRO A 130 -14.44 6.89 5.92
C PRO A 130 -14.41 5.36 6.11
N ASP A 131 -14.82 4.59 5.09
CA ASP A 131 -14.86 3.11 5.15
C ASP A 131 -13.58 2.46 4.60
N LEU A 132 -12.54 3.27 4.36
CA LEU A 132 -11.30 2.80 3.77
C LEU A 132 -10.36 2.22 4.83
N TYR A 133 -9.80 1.04 4.57
CA TYR A 133 -8.62 0.55 5.29
C TYR A 133 -7.36 1.15 4.65
N LEU A 134 -6.92 2.28 5.19
CA LEU A 134 -5.77 3.02 4.70
C LEU A 134 -4.47 2.48 5.30
N ILE A 135 -3.53 2.13 4.45
CA ILE A 135 -2.16 1.75 4.82
C ILE A 135 -1.25 2.93 4.48
N ALA A 136 -0.81 3.66 5.50
CA ALA A 136 0.09 4.80 5.31
C ALA A 136 1.51 4.33 4.96
N SER A 137 2.15 4.95 3.96
CA SER A 137 3.52 4.65 3.56
C SER A 137 4.34 5.93 3.35
N GLY A 138 5.61 5.84 3.70
CA GLY A 138 6.58 6.93 3.56
C GLY A 138 6.85 7.71 4.85
N GLY A 139 8.12 7.98 5.08
CA GLY A 139 8.60 8.90 6.10
C GLY A 139 8.73 8.38 7.53
N ILE A 140 8.16 7.23 7.89
CA ILE A 140 8.26 6.70 9.26
C ILE A 140 9.71 6.69 9.73
N SER A 141 9.97 7.37 10.85
CA SER A 141 11.30 7.56 11.42
C SER A 141 11.44 7.08 12.86
N SER A 142 10.33 6.94 13.58
CA SER A 142 10.30 6.59 15.00
C SER A 142 9.02 5.84 15.38
N ILE A 143 9.03 5.26 16.58
CA ILE A 143 7.83 4.65 17.17
C ILE A 143 6.73 5.67 17.46
N ASP A 144 7.12 6.93 17.71
CA ASP A 144 6.16 7.99 18.00
C ASP A 144 5.42 8.45 16.74
N ASP A 145 6.02 8.31 15.57
CA ASP A 145 5.32 8.52 14.29
C ASP A 145 4.17 7.51 14.13
N ILE A 146 4.41 6.25 14.48
CA ILE A 146 3.39 5.19 14.40
C ILE A 146 2.25 5.48 15.39
N ARG A 147 2.57 5.84 16.63
CA ARG A 147 1.58 6.23 17.64
C ARG A 147 0.76 7.45 17.21
N SER A 148 1.40 8.40 16.55
CA SER A 148 0.73 9.59 16.04
C SER A 148 -0.24 9.28 14.91
N LEU A 149 0.10 8.34 14.03
CA LEU A 149 -0.80 7.84 12.99
C LEU A 149 -2.00 7.08 13.58
N ASP A 150 -1.76 6.21 14.56
CA ASP A 150 -2.81 5.50 15.28
C ASP A 150 -3.77 6.47 15.96
N ALA A 151 -3.24 7.46 16.71
CA ALA A 151 -4.04 8.52 17.34
C ALA A 151 -4.83 9.38 16.33
N ALA A 152 -4.36 9.48 15.10
CA ALA A 152 -5.05 10.15 13.98
C ALA A 152 -6.10 9.26 13.30
N GLY A 153 -6.25 8.00 13.73
CA GLY A 153 -7.21 7.04 13.17
C GLY A 153 -6.74 6.34 11.89
N VAL A 154 -5.45 6.35 11.60
CA VAL A 154 -4.87 5.61 10.47
C VAL A 154 -4.72 4.15 10.86
N PRO A 155 -5.43 3.21 10.19
CA PRO A 155 -5.54 1.83 10.65
C PRO A 155 -4.27 0.99 10.47
N ALA A 156 -3.39 1.37 9.54
CA ALA A 156 -2.13 0.64 9.29
C ALA A 156 -1.02 1.53 8.73
N THR A 157 0.24 1.12 8.91
CA THR A 157 1.39 1.81 8.31
C THR A 157 2.50 0.84 7.92
N VAL A 158 3.22 1.19 6.85
CA VAL A 158 4.44 0.49 6.43
C VAL A 158 5.63 1.04 7.20
N VAL A 159 6.39 0.14 7.83
CA VAL A 159 7.64 0.47 8.51
C VAL A 159 8.77 -0.27 7.80
N GLY A 160 9.50 0.43 6.95
CA GLY A 160 10.60 -0.12 6.15
C GLY A 160 11.96 0.32 6.68
N LYS A 161 12.52 1.37 6.09
CA LYS A 161 13.88 1.88 6.35
C LYS A 161 14.19 2.11 7.83
N ALA A 162 13.20 2.56 8.63
CA ALA A 162 13.37 2.78 10.06
C ALA A 162 13.75 1.49 10.83
N ILE A 163 13.28 0.31 10.39
CA ILE A 163 13.70 -0.97 10.97
C ILE A 163 15.14 -1.28 10.57
N TYR A 164 15.47 -1.16 9.29
CA TYR A 164 16.80 -1.48 8.78
C TYR A 164 17.90 -0.59 9.36
N GLU A 165 17.56 0.67 9.69
CA GLU A 165 18.47 1.61 10.35
C GLU A 165 18.42 1.54 11.89
N GLY A 166 17.64 0.61 12.46
CA GLY A 166 17.53 0.40 13.90
C GLY A 166 16.83 1.52 14.67
N ARG A 167 16.13 2.44 14.00
CA ARG A 167 15.36 3.52 14.63
C ARG A 167 14.06 3.02 15.24
N VAL A 168 13.47 1.96 14.66
CA VAL A 168 12.32 1.24 15.19
C VAL A 168 12.71 -0.22 15.34
N THR A 169 12.54 -0.76 16.53
CA THR A 169 12.89 -2.15 16.84
C THR A 169 11.66 -3.05 16.83
N LEU A 170 11.85 -4.33 16.51
CA LEU A 170 10.78 -5.34 16.59
C LEU A 170 10.19 -5.45 18.00
N LYS A 171 10.98 -5.17 19.05
CA LYS A 171 10.48 -5.15 20.42
C LYS A 171 9.46 -4.02 20.62
N GLN A 172 9.76 -2.82 20.15
CA GLN A 172 8.84 -1.68 20.22
C GLN A 172 7.55 -1.94 19.42
N LEU A 173 7.66 -2.56 18.24
CA LEU A 173 6.48 -2.92 17.45
C LEU A 173 5.57 -3.90 18.17
N ARG A 174 6.12 -4.90 18.85
CA ARG A 174 5.35 -5.87 19.65
C ARG A 174 4.56 -5.24 20.80
N GLU A 175 4.91 -4.05 21.25
CA GLU A 175 4.25 -3.33 22.35
C GLU A 175 3.02 -2.54 21.86
N ILE A 176 2.86 -2.37 20.54
CA ILE A 176 1.79 -1.56 19.93
C ILE A 176 0.94 -2.33 18.91
N CYS A 177 1.32 -3.55 18.55
CA CYS A 177 0.56 -4.44 17.63
C CYS A 177 -0.24 -5.48 18.39
#